data_d3c244a0fac952b2953d26a528fb928b
#
_entry.id   d3c244a0fac952b2953d26a528fb928b
#
_cell.length_a   1.000
_cell.length_b   1.000
_cell.length_c   1.000
_cell.angle_alpha   90.00
_cell.angle_beta   90.00
_cell.angle_gamma   90.00
#
_symmetry.space_group_name_H-M   'P 1'
#
loop_
_entity.id
_entity.type
_entity.pdbx_description
1 polymer ?
#
loop_
_entity_poly.entity_id
_entity_poly.type
_entity_poly.pdbx_seq_one_letter_code
_entity_poly.pdbx_strand_id
1 'polypeptide(L)'
;MEFKKFDKSLVKDVVKLWNENVVPYEIYAEFTEESFTEKFLNNPHYNEDGSIVCVENGEVIGFGNACFRKQDKNNPEAPGFINMLCVKKEYQRQGIGSKILLMLEDFLKENGITYVRNYFGGPINLKWYIPGYDKHEHAGAPAVPFNSPYYLLLLANGYNVNGQHDGFHIDLTKFEMPKPVLDKIAENEKDGYTITFYDENKHYGFEEMFDALNHDGFREAVRTAIRNGEGSKLLICQKDGEILGFTGPVRTEPSGRAYLSGVAVHPKAQKRGLGKTMFCELCNKSKANGAKFMTLFTGADNRARNIYLYAGLRIARSFVIMKKVLN
;
A
#
# COMPACT_ATOMS: atom_id res chain seq x y z
N MET A 1 -3.02 -28.95 -22.27
CA MET A 1 -3.14 -27.99 -21.15
C MET A 1 -2.87 -28.74 -19.85
N GLU A 2 -1.76 -28.41 -19.18
CA GLU A 2 -1.29 -29.05 -17.95
C GLU A 2 -1.18 -28.00 -16.82
N PHE A 3 -1.71 -28.34 -15.63
CA PHE A 3 -1.57 -27.52 -14.42
C PHE A 3 -0.55 -28.20 -13.50
N LYS A 4 0.46 -27.46 -13.10
CA LYS A 4 1.54 -27.98 -12.25
C LYS A 4 2.10 -26.92 -11.31
N LYS A 5 2.87 -27.36 -10.32
CA LYS A 5 3.63 -26.46 -9.46
C LYS A 5 4.62 -25.67 -10.30
N PHE A 6 4.82 -24.41 -9.90
CA PHE A 6 5.81 -23.53 -10.52
C PHE A 6 7.24 -24.05 -10.22
N ASP A 7 8.10 -23.97 -11.21
CA ASP A 7 9.54 -24.23 -11.08
C ASP A 7 10.33 -22.97 -11.42
N LYS A 8 11.46 -22.76 -10.73
CA LYS A 8 12.31 -21.56 -10.90
C LYS A 8 12.81 -21.36 -12.34
N SER A 9 12.95 -22.44 -13.12
CA SER A 9 13.31 -22.34 -14.54
C SER A 9 12.28 -21.59 -15.38
N LEU A 10 11.03 -21.44 -14.88
CA LEU A 10 9.93 -20.75 -15.56
C LEU A 10 9.80 -19.26 -15.19
N VAL A 11 10.74 -18.69 -14.41
CA VAL A 11 10.70 -17.27 -14.01
C VAL A 11 10.57 -16.37 -15.23
N LYS A 12 11.39 -16.57 -16.25
CA LYS A 12 11.37 -15.80 -17.49
C LYS A 12 9.99 -15.83 -18.18
N ASP A 13 9.38 -17.01 -18.25
CA ASP A 13 8.10 -17.19 -18.93
C ASP A 13 6.95 -16.56 -18.13
N VAL A 14 6.97 -16.67 -16.79
CA VAL A 14 5.99 -16.01 -15.92
C VAL A 14 6.13 -14.49 -15.97
N VAL A 15 7.35 -13.95 -15.95
CA VAL A 15 7.61 -12.51 -16.11
C VAL A 15 7.09 -12.01 -17.45
N LYS A 16 7.37 -12.77 -18.55
CA LYS A 16 6.84 -12.45 -19.88
C LYS A 16 5.32 -12.47 -19.88
N LEU A 17 4.69 -13.53 -19.35
CA LEU A 17 3.24 -13.64 -19.26
C LEU A 17 2.63 -12.42 -18.54
N TRP A 18 3.19 -12.00 -17.40
CA TRP A 18 2.73 -10.84 -16.65
C TRP A 18 2.86 -9.55 -17.46
N ASN A 19 4.04 -9.28 -17.97
CA ASN A 19 4.34 -8.03 -18.65
C ASN A 19 3.52 -7.84 -19.94
N GLU A 20 3.23 -8.93 -20.66
CA GLU A 20 2.45 -8.89 -21.90
C GLU A 20 0.92 -8.87 -21.66
N ASN A 21 0.43 -9.46 -20.56
CA ASN A 21 -1.01 -9.70 -20.39
C ASN A 21 -1.65 -8.95 -19.21
N VAL A 22 -0.88 -8.42 -18.28
CA VAL A 22 -1.39 -7.68 -17.14
C VAL A 22 -1.00 -6.21 -17.19
N VAL A 23 0.28 -5.92 -17.38
CA VAL A 23 0.80 -4.55 -17.37
C VAL A 23 0.10 -3.62 -18.35
N PRO A 24 -0.19 -3.99 -19.62
CA PRO A 24 -0.85 -3.12 -20.59
C PRO A 24 -2.32 -2.81 -20.26
N TYR A 25 -3.00 -3.67 -19.49
CA TYR A 25 -4.45 -3.58 -19.24
C TYR A 25 -4.80 -3.23 -17.81
N GLU A 26 -3.82 -3.38 -16.93
CA GLU A 26 -3.93 -3.08 -15.51
C GLU A 26 -2.93 -1.98 -15.14
N ILE A 27 -2.98 -1.55 -13.92
CA ILE A 27 -2.08 -0.50 -13.43
C ILE A 27 -0.83 -1.04 -12.75
N TYR A 28 -0.69 -2.35 -12.64
CA TYR A 28 0.49 -2.96 -12.02
C TYR A 28 1.76 -2.70 -12.83
N ALA A 29 2.87 -2.56 -12.11
CA ALA A 29 4.18 -2.40 -12.72
C ALA A 29 4.69 -3.73 -13.33
N GLU A 30 5.56 -3.56 -14.31
CA GLU A 30 6.32 -4.64 -14.92
C GLU A 30 7.31 -5.29 -13.92
N PHE A 31 7.69 -6.52 -14.23
CA PHE A 31 8.78 -7.22 -13.57
C PHE A 31 9.97 -7.41 -14.53
N THR A 32 11.19 -7.36 -13.97
CA THR A 32 12.35 -8.08 -14.49
C THR A 32 12.43 -9.44 -13.77
N GLU A 33 13.24 -10.37 -14.30
CA GLU A 33 13.47 -11.65 -13.63
C GLU A 33 14.05 -11.47 -12.22
N GLU A 34 14.96 -10.47 -12.04
CA GLU A 34 15.54 -10.13 -10.74
C GLU A 34 14.48 -9.57 -9.79
N SER A 35 13.67 -8.61 -10.23
CA SER A 35 12.65 -7.98 -9.37
C SER A 35 11.53 -8.97 -9.01
N PHE A 36 11.19 -9.92 -9.89
CA PHE A 36 10.27 -11.00 -9.59
C PHE A 36 10.89 -11.97 -8.56
N THR A 37 12.13 -12.38 -8.78
CA THR A 37 12.87 -13.25 -7.85
C THR A 37 12.95 -12.63 -6.46
N GLU A 38 13.31 -11.35 -6.38
CA GLU A 38 13.40 -10.63 -5.10
C GLU A 38 12.03 -10.51 -4.42
N LYS A 39 11.00 -10.17 -5.17
CA LYS A 39 9.65 -9.98 -4.63
C LYS A 39 9.00 -11.28 -4.16
N PHE A 40 9.16 -12.37 -4.90
CA PHE A 40 8.52 -13.66 -4.65
C PHE A 40 9.48 -14.67 -4.04
N LEU A 41 10.49 -15.13 -4.79
CA LEU A 41 11.31 -16.27 -4.39
C LEU A 41 12.17 -16.00 -3.15
N ASN A 42 12.69 -14.79 -3.01
CA ASN A 42 13.46 -14.36 -1.84
C ASN A 42 12.58 -13.87 -0.67
N ASN A 43 11.25 -13.79 -0.87
CA ASN A 43 10.35 -13.38 0.22
C ASN A 43 10.34 -14.46 1.31
N PRO A 44 10.52 -14.11 2.60
CA PRO A 44 10.54 -15.11 3.68
C PRO A 44 9.25 -15.90 3.83
N HIS A 45 8.13 -15.39 3.30
CA HIS A 45 6.82 -16.05 3.34
C HIS A 45 6.46 -16.78 2.03
N TYR A 46 7.35 -16.78 1.06
CA TYR A 46 7.16 -17.55 -0.16
C TYR A 46 7.15 -19.06 0.14
N ASN A 47 6.28 -19.77 -0.57
CA ASN A 47 6.19 -21.22 -0.55
C ASN A 47 6.07 -21.73 -1.99
N GLU A 48 6.92 -22.65 -2.40
CA GLU A 48 6.90 -23.23 -3.76
C GLU A 48 5.58 -23.92 -4.08
N ASP A 49 4.97 -24.61 -3.09
CA ASP A 49 3.68 -25.27 -3.23
C ASP A 49 2.50 -24.29 -3.44
N GLY A 50 2.70 -23.02 -3.06
CA GLY A 50 1.72 -21.95 -3.26
C GLY A 50 1.84 -21.25 -4.61
N SER A 51 2.57 -21.82 -5.59
CA SER A 51 2.72 -21.24 -6.93
C SER A 51 2.35 -22.26 -8.00
N ILE A 52 1.39 -21.91 -8.83
CA ILE A 52 0.80 -22.80 -9.85
C ILE A 52 0.98 -22.18 -11.23
N VAL A 53 1.40 -22.99 -12.21
CA VAL A 53 1.42 -22.63 -13.64
C VAL A 53 0.46 -23.50 -14.44
N CYS A 54 -0.10 -22.91 -15.49
CA CYS A 54 -0.77 -23.63 -16.56
C CYS A 54 0.11 -23.56 -17.81
N VAL A 55 0.43 -24.72 -18.39
CA VAL A 55 1.28 -24.84 -19.59
C VAL A 55 0.47 -25.48 -20.72
N GLU A 56 0.57 -24.94 -21.92
CA GLU A 56 0.01 -25.49 -23.14
C GLU A 56 1.05 -25.42 -24.27
N ASN A 57 1.30 -26.56 -24.91
CA ASN A 57 2.29 -26.70 -25.99
C ASN A 57 3.70 -26.16 -25.62
N GLY A 58 4.11 -26.33 -24.36
CA GLY A 58 5.40 -25.83 -23.86
C GLY A 58 5.41 -24.36 -23.46
N GLU A 59 4.32 -23.62 -23.63
CA GLU A 59 4.20 -22.21 -23.26
C GLU A 59 3.46 -22.05 -21.92
N VAL A 60 3.93 -21.15 -21.03
CA VAL A 60 3.22 -20.76 -19.80
C VAL A 60 2.09 -19.80 -20.19
N ILE A 61 0.86 -20.26 -20.04
CA ILE A 61 -0.36 -19.51 -20.38
C ILE A 61 -1.15 -19.03 -19.15
N GLY A 62 -0.77 -19.46 -17.95
CA GLY A 62 -1.38 -19.02 -16.70
C GLY A 62 -0.43 -19.19 -15.54
N PHE A 63 -0.51 -18.28 -14.58
CA PHE A 63 0.25 -18.31 -13.33
C PHE A 63 -0.58 -17.78 -12.17
N GLY A 64 -0.41 -18.34 -10.99
CA GLY A 64 -0.94 -17.83 -9.76
C GLY A 64 -0.02 -18.12 -8.59
N ASN A 65 -0.02 -17.22 -7.60
CA ASN A 65 0.73 -17.37 -6.35
C ASN A 65 -0.15 -17.04 -5.16
N ALA A 66 -0.11 -17.92 -4.17
CA ALA A 66 -0.68 -17.71 -2.84
C ALA A 66 0.40 -17.82 -1.78
N CYS A 67 0.21 -17.12 -0.68
CA CYS A 67 1.05 -17.25 0.51
C CYS A 67 0.25 -16.98 1.80
N PHE A 68 0.89 -17.26 2.91
CA PHE A 68 0.50 -16.87 4.26
C PHE A 68 1.78 -16.53 5.04
N ARG A 69 1.66 -15.83 6.17
CA ARG A 69 2.85 -15.61 7.01
C ARG A 69 3.25 -16.93 7.65
N LYS A 70 4.53 -17.30 7.60
CA LYS A 70 5.00 -18.62 8.08
C LYS A 70 4.60 -18.92 9.53
N GLN A 71 4.59 -17.91 10.40
CA GLN A 71 4.13 -18.04 11.77
C GLN A 71 2.62 -18.30 11.91
N ASP A 72 1.85 -18.05 10.86
CA ASP A 72 0.39 -18.21 10.84
C ASP A 72 -0.05 -19.60 10.33
N LYS A 73 0.89 -20.51 10.05
CA LYS A 73 0.56 -21.88 9.66
C LYS A 73 -0.32 -22.55 10.73
N ASN A 74 -1.40 -23.17 10.31
CA ASN A 74 -2.42 -23.78 11.18
C ASN A 74 -3.12 -22.77 12.14
N ASN A 75 -3.08 -21.48 11.82
CA ASN A 75 -3.82 -20.48 12.58
C ASN A 75 -5.12 -20.12 11.83
N PRO A 76 -6.30 -20.58 12.29
CA PRO A 76 -7.58 -20.32 11.62
C PRO A 76 -8.00 -18.85 11.65
N GLU A 77 -7.41 -18.04 12.53
CA GLU A 77 -7.68 -16.60 12.65
C GLU A 77 -6.81 -15.74 11.73
N ALA A 78 -5.81 -16.35 11.08
CA ALA A 78 -4.92 -15.63 10.18
C ALA A 78 -5.32 -15.83 8.70
N PRO A 79 -5.25 -14.77 7.86
CA PRO A 79 -5.61 -14.86 6.45
C PRO A 79 -4.52 -15.50 5.60
N GLY A 80 -4.95 -16.22 4.57
CA GLY A 80 -4.15 -16.45 3.37
C GLY A 80 -4.30 -15.30 2.37
N PHE A 81 -3.37 -15.22 1.42
CA PHE A 81 -3.30 -14.19 0.40
C PHE A 81 -3.12 -14.81 -0.98
N ILE A 82 -3.91 -14.36 -1.96
CA ILE A 82 -3.65 -14.61 -3.38
C ILE A 82 -2.96 -13.35 -3.91
N ASN A 83 -1.65 -13.44 -4.13
CA ASN A 83 -0.83 -12.26 -4.43
C ASN A 83 -0.85 -11.88 -5.90
N MET A 84 -0.91 -12.87 -6.77
CA MET A 84 -0.82 -12.72 -8.20
C MET A 84 -1.62 -13.83 -8.88
N LEU A 85 -2.38 -13.49 -9.89
CA LEU A 85 -3.04 -14.43 -10.77
C LEU A 85 -3.23 -13.79 -12.14
N CYS A 86 -2.72 -14.43 -13.18
CA CYS A 86 -2.88 -13.97 -14.57
C CYS A 86 -3.04 -15.16 -15.52
N VAL A 87 -3.72 -14.89 -16.62
CA VAL A 87 -3.93 -15.84 -17.73
C VAL A 87 -3.72 -15.08 -19.03
N LYS A 88 -2.98 -15.68 -19.96
CA LYS A 88 -2.73 -15.15 -21.30
C LYS A 88 -4.05 -14.80 -21.98
N LYS A 89 -4.13 -13.64 -22.61
CA LYS A 89 -5.38 -13.02 -23.08
C LYS A 89 -6.24 -13.96 -23.93
N GLU A 90 -5.65 -14.65 -24.89
CA GLU A 90 -6.34 -15.57 -25.79
C GLU A 90 -6.85 -16.86 -25.12
N TYR A 91 -6.38 -17.15 -23.90
CA TYR A 91 -6.82 -18.30 -23.08
C TYR A 91 -7.75 -17.90 -21.94
N GLN A 92 -8.10 -16.63 -21.82
CA GLN A 92 -9.07 -16.17 -20.82
C GLN A 92 -10.47 -16.68 -21.10
N ARG A 93 -11.34 -16.66 -20.07
CA ARG A 93 -12.75 -17.11 -20.14
C ARG A 93 -12.95 -18.60 -20.49
N GLN A 94 -11.90 -19.41 -20.30
CA GLN A 94 -11.91 -20.88 -20.52
C GLN A 94 -11.77 -21.67 -19.21
N GLY A 95 -11.98 -21.02 -18.05
CA GLY A 95 -11.92 -21.66 -16.72
C GLY A 95 -10.50 -21.77 -16.12
N ILE A 96 -9.45 -21.40 -16.86
CA ILE A 96 -8.05 -21.55 -16.42
C ILE A 96 -7.79 -20.78 -15.12
N GLY A 97 -8.19 -19.51 -15.07
CA GLY A 97 -8.01 -18.68 -13.89
C GLY A 97 -8.72 -19.24 -12.65
N SER A 98 -9.95 -19.73 -12.81
CA SER A 98 -10.70 -20.37 -11.72
C SER A 98 -10.03 -21.65 -11.24
N LYS A 99 -9.49 -22.45 -12.15
CA LYS A 99 -8.77 -23.69 -11.79
C LYS A 99 -7.48 -23.40 -11.03
N ILE A 100 -6.69 -22.43 -11.49
CA ILE A 100 -5.49 -21.97 -10.74
C ILE A 100 -5.91 -21.47 -9.35
N LEU A 101 -6.95 -20.63 -9.26
CA LEU A 101 -7.42 -20.10 -7.99
C LEU A 101 -7.82 -21.20 -7.01
N LEU A 102 -8.57 -22.22 -7.46
CA LEU A 102 -8.94 -23.36 -6.63
C LEU A 102 -7.73 -24.14 -6.10
N MET A 103 -6.72 -24.38 -6.94
CA MET A 103 -5.48 -25.06 -6.51
C MET A 103 -4.71 -24.23 -5.47
N LEU A 104 -4.74 -22.89 -5.58
CA LEU A 104 -4.14 -22.00 -4.58
C LEU A 104 -4.95 -22.00 -3.26
N GLU A 105 -6.26 -22.08 -3.33
CA GLU A 105 -7.13 -22.22 -2.16
C GLU A 105 -6.91 -23.57 -1.46
N ASP A 106 -6.73 -24.65 -2.22
CA ASP A 106 -6.44 -25.98 -1.68
C ASP A 106 -5.06 -25.98 -0.96
N PHE A 107 -4.03 -25.38 -1.57
CA PHE A 107 -2.75 -25.18 -0.90
C PHE A 107 -2.91 -24.44 0.45
N LEU A 108 -3.72 -23.38 0.52
CA LEU A 108 -3.94 -22.63 1.75
C LEU A 108 -4.67 -23.50 2.80
N LYS A 109 -5.70 -24.26 2.40
CA LYS A 109 -6.43 -25.20 3.27
C LYS A 109 -5.52 -26.28 3.84
N GLU A 110 -4.67 -26.88 3.03
CA GLU A 110 -3.69 -27.91 3.44
C GLU A 110 -2.68 -27.36 4.48
N ASN A 111 -2.51 -26.04 4.55
CA ASN A 111 -1.67 -25.37 5.54
C ASN A 111 -2.48 -24.79 6.73
N GLY A 112 -3.75 -25.19 6.88
CA GLY A 112 -4.60 -24.84 8.00
C GLY A 112 -5.14 -23.40 7.96
N ILE A 113 -5.10 -22.75 6.78
CA ILE A 113 -5.67 -21.43 6.56
C ILE A 113 -7.14 -21.59 6.19
N THR A 114 -8.01 -20.92 6.93
CA THR A 114 -9.47 -21.08 6.80
C THR A 114 -10.13 -19.99 5.94
N TYR A 115 -9.43 -18.90 5.62
CA TYR A 115 -9.95 -17.84 4.76
C TYR A 115 -8.85 -17.07 4.02
N VAL A 116 -9.22 -16.53 2.88
CA VAL A 116 -8.39 -15.57 2.12
C VAL A 116 -8.89 -14.15 2.38
N ARG A 117 -7.95 -13.21 2.55
CA ARG A 117 -8.24 -11.79 2.60
C ARG A 117 -7.15 -10.99 1.90
N ASN A 118 -7.45 -10.46 0.73
CA ASN A 118 -6.50 -9.67 -0.05
C ASN A 118 -6.58 -8.19 0.38
N TYR A 119 -5.58 -7.74 1.15
CA TYR A 119 -5.46 -6.36 1.65
C TYR A 119 -3.98 -5.99 1.83
N PHE A 120 -3.68 -4.72 2.12
CA PHE A 120 -2.32 -4.19 2.24
C PHE A 120 -1.40 -4.89 3.27
N GLY A 121 -1.96 -5.60 4.23
CA GLY A 121 -1.21 -6.37 5.23
C GLY A 121 -0.63 -7.68 4.71
N GLY A 122 -0.80 -8.01 3.44
CA GLY A 122 -0.21 -9.21 2.83
C GLY A 122 1.32 -9.16 2.77
N PRO A 123 2.01 -10.33 2.82
CA PRO A 123 3.47 -10.40 2.76
C PRO A 123 4.07 -9.94 1.44
N ILE A 124 3.30 -10.07 0.35
CA ILE A 124 3.73 -9.73 -1.01
C ILE A 124 2.75 -8.70 -1.57
N ASN A 125 3.23 -7.48 -1.79
CA ASN A 125 2.47 -6.39 -2.37
C ASN A 125 3.03 -6.01 -3.73
N LEU A 126 2.15 -5.83 -4.72
CA LEU A 126 2.52 -5.47 -6.09
C LEU A 126 2.60 -3.95 -6.23
N LYS A 127 3.67 -3.48 -6.85
CA LYS A 127 3.82 -2.07 -7.25
C LYS A 127 2.75 -1.73 -8.30
N TRP A 128 2.20 -0.52 -8.21
CA TRP A 128 1.24 -0.02 -9.19
C TRP A 128 1.54 1.41 -9.64
N TYR A 129 1.11 1.76 -10.83
CA TYR A 129 1.28 3.08 -11.41
C TYR A 129 0.01 3.93 -11.32
N ILE A 130 0.21 5.24 -11.25
CA ILE A 130 -0.87 6.22 -11.23
C ILE A 130 -1.36 6.42 -12.67
N PRO A 131 -2.65 6.18 -12.97
CA PRO A 131 -3.18 6.38 -14.32
C PRO A 131 -2.97 7.82 -14.82
N GLY A 132 -2.50 7.96 -16.05
CA GLY A 132 -2.27 9.26 -16.70
C GLY A 132 -0.99 9.98 -16.29
N TYR A 133 -0.10 9.33 -15.53
CA TYR A 133 1.20 9.88 -15.13
C TYR A 133 2.32 8.88 -15.45
N ASP A 134 3.32 9.34 -16.20
CA ASP A 134 4.48 8.49 -16.52
C ASP A 134 5.31 8.22 -15.25
N LYS A 135 5.49 6.94 -14.95
CA LYS A 135 6.32 6.44 -13.83
C LYS A 135 5.97 6.96 -12.43
N HIS A 136 4.83 7.64 -12.24
CA HIS A 136 4.34 7.88 -10.90
C HIS A 136 3.83 6.57 -10.30
N GLU A 137 4.44 6.13 -9.22
CA GLU A 137 4.21 4.79 -8.66
C GLU A 137 3.90 4.80 -7.16
N HIS A 138 3.26 3.73 -6.71
CA HIS A 138 3.17 3.36 -5.30
C HIS A 138 3.76 1.97 -5.12
N ALA A 139 4.56 1.80 -4.06
CA ALA A 139 5.33 0.57 -3.82
C ALA A 139 4.47 -0.68 -3.54
N GLY A 140 3.23 -0.50 -3.11
CA GLY A 140 2.30 -1.60 -2.84
C GLY A 140 0.86 -1.23 -3.12
N ALA A 141 0.15 -2.10 -3.83
CA ALA A 141 -1.29 -1.98 -4.01
C ALA A 141 -2.00 -2.30 -2.68
N PRO A 142 -2.97 -1.46 -2.26
CA PRO A 142 -3.62 -1.63 -0.96
C PRO A 142 -4.58 -2.82 -0.89
N ALA A 143 -5.01 -3.34 -2.04
CA ALA A 143 -5.91 -4.47 -2.19
C ALA A 143 -6.08 -4.82 -3.69
N VAL A 144 -7.16 -5.46 -4.07
CA VAL A 144 -7.50 -5.80 -5.47
C VAL A 144 -8.03 -4.56 -6.19
N PRO A 145 -7.51 -4.19 -7.37
CA PRO A 145 -8.03 -3.05 -8.13
C PRO A 145 -9.51 -3.27 -8.49
N PHE A 146 -10.36 -2.31 -8.14
CA PHE A 146 -11.80 -2.37 -8.44
C PHE A 146 -12.06 -2.44 -9.95
N ASN A 147 -13.01 -3.28 -10.35
CA ASN A 147 -13.38 -3.55 -11.76
C ASN A 147 -12.25 -4.13 -12.64
N SER A 148 -11.18 -4.66 -12.06
CA SER A 148 -10.16 -5.38 -12.81
C SER A 148 -10.64 -6.78 -13.22
N PRO A 149 -10.05 -7.42 -14.26
CA PRO A 149 -10.30 -8.83 -14.56
C PRO A 149 -10.07 -9.75 -13.36
N TYR A 150 -9.08 -9.45 -12.53
CA TYR A 150 -8.79 -10.18 -11.30
C TYR A 150 -9.94 -10.05 -10.28
N TYR A 151 -10.46 -8.83 -10.09
CA TYR A 151 -11.63 -8.60 -9.24
C TYR A 151 -12.84 -9.42 -9.70
N LEU A 152 -13.14 -9.41 -11.01
CA LEU A 152 -14.26 -10.16 -11.58
C LEU A 152 -14.08 -11.67 -11.45
N LEU A 153 -12.84 -12.16 -11.59
CA LEU A 153 -12.52 -13.57 -11.35
C LEU A 153 -12.79 -13.97 -9.91
N LEU A 154 -12.36 -13.17 -8.94
CA LEU A 154 -12.59 -13.44 -7.52
C LEU A 154 -14.08 -13.46 -7.19
N LEU A 155 -14.88 -12.50 -7.68
CA LEU A 155 -16.34 -12.49 -7.51
C LEU A 155 -16.99 -13.77 -8.07
N ALA A 156 -16.61 -14.15 -9.28
CA ALA A 156 -17.14 -15.36 -9.93
C ALA A 156 -16.79 -16.67 -9.17
N ASN A 157 -15.77 -16.63 -8.30
CA ASN A 157 -15.36 -17.76 -7.48
C ASN A 157 -15.73 -17.61 -5.99
N GLY A 158 -16.75 -16.81 -5.68
CA GLY A 158 -17.35 -16.72 -4.36
C GLY A 158 -16.65 -15.81 -3.35
N TYR A 159 -15.76 -14.94 -3.81
CA TYR A 159 -15.22 -13.88 -2.96
C TYR A 159 -16.22 -12.74 -2.81
N ASN A 160 -16.21 -12.11 -1.65
CA ASN A 160 -17.05 -10.96 -1.33
C ASN A 160 -16.19 -9.72 -1.05
N VAL A 161 -16.73 -8.53 -1.35
CA VAL A 161 -16.12 -7.27 -0.98
C VAL A 161 -16.22 -7.09 0.54
N ASN A 162 -15.08 -6.93 1.21
CA ASN A 162 -14.96 -6.80 2.68
C ASN A 162 -14.39 -5.43 3.09
N GLY A 163 -14.43 -4.46 2.23
CA GLY A 163 -13.96 -3.11 2.44
C GLY A 163 -13.37 -2.49 1.19
N GLN A 164 -13.11 -1.20 1.27
CA GLN A 164 -12.54 -0.43 0.16
C GLN A 164 -11.40 0.46 0.66
N HIS A 165 -10.36 0.57 -0.16
CA HIS A 165 -9.30 1.57 -0.03
C HIS A 165 -9.26 2.44 -1.28
N ASP A 166 -9.04 3.74 -1.09
CA ASP A 166 -8.78 4.65 -2.19
C ASP A 166 -7.30 5.03 -2.23
N GLY A 167 -6.68 4.88 -3.39
CA GLY A 167 -5.35 5.37 -3.69
C GLY A 167 -5.42 6.82 -4.15
N PHE A 168 -4.67 7.69 -3.47
CA PHE A 168 -4.62 9.13 -3.72
C PHE A 168 -3.31 9.51 -4.40
N HIS A 169 -3.36 10.56 -5.19
CA HIS A 169 -2.21 11.12 -5.88
C HIS A 169 -2.28 12.65 -5.97
N ILE A 170 -1.11 13.28 -5.94
CA ILE A 170 -0.91 14.68 -6.30
C ILE A 170 0.43 14.85 -7.02
N ASP A 171 0.44 15.69 -8.06
CA ASP A 171 1.65 16.20 -8.70
C ASP A 171 2.19 17.37 -7.86
N LEU A 172 3.25 17.13 -7.08
CA LEU A 172 3.84 18.13 -6.19
C LEU A 172 4.57 19.24 -6.95
N THR A 173 4.95 19.03 -8.21
CA THR A 173 5.59 20.10 -9.00
C THR A 173 4.68 21.32 -9.16
N LYS A 174 3.36 21.08 -9.15
CA LYS A 174 2.30 22.09 -9.27
C LYS A 174 1.67 22.47 -7.93
N PHE A 175 2.13 21.87 -6.83
CA PHE A 175 1.55 22.16 -5.51
C PHE A 175 1.86 23.60 -5.09
N GLU A 176 0.84 24.30 -4.63
CA GLU A 176 0.93 25.60 -3.98
C GLU A 176 0.20 25.53 -2.65
N MET A 177 0.77 26.17 -1.63
CA MET A 177 0.13 26.21 -0.32
C MET A 177 -1.19 27.01 -0.39
N PRO A 178 -2.35 26.37 -0.09
CA PRO A 178 -3.60 27.08 -0.15
C PRO A 178 -3.65 28.27 0.84
N LYS A 179 -4.12 29.44 0.38
CA LYS A 179 -4.21 30.63 1.25
C LYS A 179 -4.96 30.35 2.59
N PRO A 180 -6.09 29.63 2.62
CA PRO A 180 -6.75 29.33 3.90
C PRO A 180 -5.91 28.48 4.86
N VAL A 181 -4.92 27.71 4.34
CA VAL A 181 -3.95 26.97 5.17
C VAL A 181 -2.95 27.94 5.80
N LEU A 182 -2.42 28.87 5.04
CA LEU A 182 -1.51 29.90 5.57
C LEU A 182 -2.18 30.75 6.65
N ASP A 183 -3.42 31.20 6.41
CA ASP A 183 -4.21 31.93 7.38
C ASP A 183 -4.42 31.12 8.67
N LYS A 184 -4.69 29.80 8.53
CA LYS A 184 -4.90 28.90 9.68
C LYS A 184 -3.60 28.58 10.45
N ILE A 185 -2.46 28.50 9.78
CA ILE A 185 -1.14 28.39 10.43
C ILE A 185 -0.90 29.64 11.29
N ALA A 186 -1.08 30.85 10.71
CA ALA A 186 -0.89 32.09 11.43
C ALA A 186 -1.84 32.27 12.64
N GLU A 187 -3.09 31.76 12.54
CA GLU A 187 -4.03 31.74 13.66
C GLU A 187 -3.53 30.80 14.78
N ASN A 188 -3.12 29.59 14.43
CA ASN A 188 -2.61 28.61 15.38
C ASN A 188 -1.32 29.08 16.07
N GLU A 189 -0.43 29.78 15.36
CA GLU A 189 0.80 30.35 15.92
C GLU A 189 0.52 31.40 17.00
N LYS A 190 -0.54 32.22 16.85
CA LYS A 190 -0.99 33.17 17.89
C LYS A 190 -1.44 32.43 19.17
N ASP A 191 -1.94 31.21 19.03
CA ASP A 191 -2.34 30.35 20.15
C ASP A 191 -1.16 29.51 20.68
N GLY A 192 0.07 29.69 20.14
CA GLY A 192 1.29 29.01 20.54
C GLY A 192 1.51 27.64 19.87
N TYR A 193 0.69 27.24 18.89
CA TYR A 193 0.89 26.01 18.14
C TYR A 193 1.75 26.27 16.92
N THR A 194 2.91 25.63 16.82
CA THR A 194 3.83 25.78 15.68
C THR A 194 4.09 24.45 14.98
N ILE A 195 4.28 24.49 13.67
CA ILE A 195 4.69 23.33 12.86
C ILE A 195 6.17 23.48 12.55
N THR A 196 6.98 22.53 12.99
CA THR A 196 8.44 22.54 12.84
C THR A 196 8.98 21.12 12.65
N PHE A 197 10.27 21.03 12.33
CA PHE A 197 10.96 19.75 12.38
C PHE A 197 11.24 19.32 13.82
N TYR A 198 11.18 18.02 14.06
CA TYR A 198 11.51 17.43 15.37
C TYR A 198 12.98 17.65 15.73
N ASP A 199 13.22 18.07 16.96
CA ASP A 199 14.53 18.20 17.60
C ASP A 199 14.43 17.53 18.98
N GLU A 200 15.18 16.47 19.20
CA GLU A 200 15.15 15.66 20.43
C GLU A 200 15.56 16.45 21.70
N ASN A 201 16.31 17.55 21.53
CA ASN A 201 16.74 18.39 22.63
C ASN A 201 15.70 19.43 23.04
N LYS A 202 14.63 19.62 22.23
CA LYS A 202 13.62 20.68 22.44
C LYS A 202 12.21 20.14 22.57
N HIS A 203 11.93 18.95 22.01
CA HIS A 203 10.59 18.45 21.90
C HIS A 203 10.41 17.12 22.63
N TYR A 204 9.27 16.95 23.28
CA TYR A 204 8.95 15.78 24.11
C TYR A 204 7.48 15.37 23.92
N GLY A 205 7.09 14.19 24.39
CA GLY A 205 5.68 13.78 24.46
C GLY A 205 5.21 12.89 23.32
N PHE A 206 6.09 12.25 22.54
CA PHE A 206 5.66 11.30 21.50
C PHE A 206 4.92 10.10 22.09
N GLU A 207 5.43 9.51 23.18
CA GLU A 207 4.83 8.31 23.76
C GLU A 207 3.44 8.61 24.32
N GLU A 208 3.30 9.71 25.05
CA GLU A 208 2.02 10.20 25.61
C GLU A 208 1.01 10.49 24.50
N MET A 209 1.47 11.04 23.36
CA MET A 209 0.61 11.28 22.21
C MET A 209 0.11 9.95 21.62
N PHE A 210 0.98 8.94 21.48
CA PHE A 210 0.58 7.65 20.93
C PHE A 210 -0.32 6.86 21.87
N ASP A 211 -0.12 6.97 23.19
CA ASP A 211 -1.03 6.42 24.20
C ASP A 211 -2.43 7.05 24.08
N ALA A 212 -2.49 8.38 23.95
CA ALA A 212 -3.75 9.09 23.77
C ALA A 212 -4.47 8.78 22.44
N LEU A 213 -3.72 8.42 21.39
CA LEU A 213 -4.25 8.00 20.10
C LEU A 213 -4.64 6.53 20.06
N ASN A 214 -4.12 5.69 20.96
CA ASN A 214 -4.23 4.24 20.96
C ASN A 214 -3.86 3.64 19.58
N HIS A 215 -2.67 4.03 19.05
CA HIS A 215 -2.27 3.69 17.69
C HIS A 215 -0.81 3.26 17.59
N ASP A 216 -0.55 1.96 17.78
CA ASP A 216 0.80 1.39 17.76
C ASP A 216 1.51 1.50 16.40
N GLY A 217 0.77 1.50 15.29
CA GLY A 217 1.36 1.66 13.97
C GLY A 217 2.07 3.02 13.78
N PHE A 218 1.51 4.10 14.30
CA PHE A 218 2.16 5.41 14.27
C PHE A 218 3.35 5.47 15.22
N ARG A 219 3.22 4.87 16.41
CA ARG A 219 4.32 4.73 17.38
C ARG A 219 5.54 4.06 16.72
N GLU A 220 5.33 2.91 16.12
CA GLU A 220 6.41 2.16 15.48
C GLU A 220 6.99 2.89 14.26
N ALA A 221 6.17 3.57 13.47
CA ALA A 221 6.64 4.37 12.34
C ALA A 221 7.59 5.50 12.78
N VAL A 222 7.25 6.23 13.85
CA VAL A 222 8.09 7.30 14.39
C VAL A 222 9.36 6.74 15.04
N ARG A 223 9.24 5.68 15.86
CA ARG A 223 10.41 5.00 16.45
C ARG A 223 11.37 4.49 15.39
N THR A 224 10.85 3.94 14.29
CA THR A 224 11.66 3.48 13.16
C THR A 224 12.35 4.65 12.47
N ALA A 225 11.67 5.77 12.24
CA ALA A 225 12.29 6.96 11.67
C ALA A 225 13.44 7.48 12.55
N ILE A 226 13.25 7.53 13.87
CA ILE A 226 14.29 7.96 14.81
C ILE A 226 15.47 7.00 14.80
N ARG A 227 15.23 5.67 14.90
CA ARG A 227 16.29 4.64 14.86
C ARG A 227 17.12 4.70 13.57
N ASN A 228 16.50 5.07 12.47
CA ASN A 228 17.16 5.17 11.16
C ASN A 228 17.85 6.54 10.94
N GLY A 229 17.91 7.40 11.95
CA GLY A 229 18.52 8.74 11.85
C GLY A 229 17.68 9.74 11.06
N GLU A 230 16.39 9.44 10.83
CA GLU A 230 15.46 10.31 10.12
C GLU A 230 14.56 11.13 11.06
N GLY A 231 14.82 11.11 12.37
CA GLY A 231 14.03 11.85 13.36
C GLY A 231 13.91 13.33 13.02
N SER A 232 15.02 13.97 12.69
CA SER A 232 15.07 15.41 12.31
C SER A 232 14.32 15.75 11.01
N LYS A 233 13.81 14.76 10.29
CA LYS A 233 12.96 14.95 9.09
C LYS A 233 11.46 14.82 9.41
N LEU A 234 11.10 14.45 10.63
CA LEU A 234 9.70 14.42 11.06
C LEU A 234 9.18 15.86 11.23
N LEU A 235 8.04 16.17 10.65
CA LEU A 235 7.31 17.39 10.95
C LEU A 235 6.40 17.14 12.15
N ILE A 236 6.47 18.03 13.13
CA ILE A 236 5.62 17.99 14.32
C ILE A 236 4.82 19.27 14.46
N CYS A 237 3.65 19.18 15.07
CA CYS A 237 2.99 20.30 15.68
C CYS A 237 3.30 20.27 17.18
N GLN A 238 3.81 21.38 17.72
CA GLN A 238 4.16 21.49 19.11
C GLN A 238 3.57 22.75 19.75
N LYS A 239 3.46 22.76 21.08
CA LYS A 239 3.23 23.93 21.93
C LYS A 239 4.08 23.81 23.17
N ASP A 240 4.88 24.82 23.48
CA ASP A 240 5.79 24.87 24.62
C ASP A 240 6.74 23.64 24.72
N GLY A 241 7.16 23.11 23.55
CA GLY A 241 8.00 21.91 23.42
C GLY A 241 7.22 20.59 23.44
N GLU A 242 5.96 20.57 23.83
CA GLU A 242 5.14 19.36 23.84
C GLU A 242 4.64 19.02 22.42
N ILE A 243 4.87 17.78 21.99
CA ILE A 243 4.44 17.28 20.69
C ILE A 243 2.95 16.97 20.70
N LEU A 244 2.20 17.62 19.82
CA LEU A 244 0.74 17.53 19.71
C LEU A 244 0.27 17.01 18.36
N GLY A 245 1.19 16.71 17.47
CA GLY A 245 0.93 16.09 16.18
C GLY A 245 2.21 15.78 15.44
N PHE A 246 2.14 14.85 14.48
CA PHE A 246 3.27 14.52 13.61
C PHE A 246 2.83 14.17 12.21
N THR A 247 3.76 14.27 11.25
CA THR A 247 3.68 13.74 9.89
C THR A 247 5.09 13.59 9.30
N GLY A 248 5.21 12.96 8.15
CA GLY A 248 6.50 12.72 7.49
C GLY A 248 7.02 11.31 7.75
N PRO A 249 8.35 11.06 7.78
CA PRO A 249 9.43 12.04 7.59
C PRO A 249 9.45 12.64 6.17
N VAL A 250 9.98 13.86 6.04
CA VAL A 250 10.22 14.52 4.74
C VAL A 250 11.37 13.79 4.05
N ARG A 251 11.01 12.88 3.17
CA ARG A 251 11.94 12.03 2.40
C ARG A 251 11.42 11.86 0.98
N THR A 252 12.33 11.93 0.01
CA THR A 252 12.04 11.62 -1.40
C THR A 252 12.62 10.26 -1.73
N GLU A 253 11.80 9.38 -2.28
CA GLU A 253 12.21 8.06 -2.75
C GLU A 253 12.89 8.14 -4.13
N PRO A 254 13.66 7.11 -4.55
CA PRO A 254 14.34 7.10 -5.84
C PRO A 254 13.42 7.36 -7.04
N SER A 255 12.14 6.98 -6.95
CA SER A 255 11.12 7.24 -7.97
C SER A 255 10.70 8.72 -8.06
N GLY A 256 11.13 9.55 -7.13
CA GLY A 256 10.64 10.93 -6.97
C GLY A 256 9.37 11.04 -6.13
N ARG A 257 8.90 9.96 -5.54
CA ARG A 257 7.73 9.94 -4.63
C ARG A 257 8.09 10.53 -3.26
N ALA A 258 7.25 11.44 -2.76
CA ALA A 258 7.30 11.85 -1.38
C ALA A 258 6.84 10.73 -0.45
N TYR A 259 7.59 10.46 0.60
CA TYR A 259 7.23 9.44 1.60
C TYR A 259 6.21 9.98 2.60
N LEU A 260 5.33 9.11 3.08
CA LEU A 260 4.38 9.38 4.16
C LEU A 260 4.25 8.13 5.03
N SER A 261 4.51 8.26 6.32
CA SER A 261 4.20 7.22 7.31
C SER A 261 2.85 7.44 8.00
N GLY A 262 2.32 8.65 7.96
CA GLY A 262 1.04 9.02 8.55
C GLY A 262 0.94 10.49 8.87
N VAL A 263 -0.26 10.89 9.30
CA VAL A 263 -0.55 12.20 9.90
C VAL A 263 -1.46 11.99 11.11
N ALA A 264 -1.07 12.50 12.25
CA ALA A 264 -1.85 12.39 13.48
C ALA A 264 -1.81 13.66 14.30
N VAL A 265 -2.88 13.91 15.07
CA VAL A 265 -3.01 15.04 15.99
C VAL A 265 -3.56 14.53 17.30
N HIS A 266 -2.87 14.86 18.41
CA HIS A 266 -3.27 14.52 19.77
C HIS A 266 -4.72 14.97 20.04
N PRO A 267 -5.57 14.17 20.71
CA PRO A 267 -6.98 14.51 20.94
C PRO A 267 -7.19 15.91 21.53
N LYS A 268 -6.34 16.36 22.47
CA LYS A 268 -6.46 17.69 23.08
C LYS A 268 -6.18 18.88 22.14
N ALA A 269 -5.54 18.63 20.98
CA ALA A 269 -5.20 19.64 19.99
C ALA A 269 -6.06 19.52 18.71
N GLN A 270 -6.99 18.58 18.65
CA GLN A 270 -7.90 18.42 17.51
C GLN A 270 -8.87 19.62 17.35
N LYS A 271 -9.61 19.64 16.23
CA LYS A 271 -10.58 20.68 15.85
C LYS A 271 -9.96 22.06 15.54
N ARG A 272 -8.64 22.20 15.55
CA ARG A 272 -7.87 23.41 15.19
C ARG A 272 -7.39 23.43 13.75
N GLY A 273 -7.75 22.44 12.94
CA GLY A 273 -7.28 22.33 11.56
C GLY A 273 -5.83 21.81 11.42
N LEU A 274 -5.16 21.45 12.52
CA LEU A 274 -3.74 21.05 12.55
C LEU A 274 -3.42 19.89 11.61
N GLY A 275 -4.29 18.88 11.49
CA GLY A 275 -4.07 17.78 10.55
C GLY A 275 -3.98 18.24 9.09
N LYS A 276 -4.81 19.21 8.69
CA LYS A 276 -4.78 19.78 7.33
C LYS A 276 -3.54 20.64 7.12
N THR A 277 -3.22 21.52 8.07
CA THR A 277 -2.06 22.41 7.96
C THR A 277 -0.74 21.63 7.95
N MET A 278 -0.59 20.63 8.80
CA MET A 278 0.59 19.74 8.83
C MET A 278 0.75 18.96 7.54
N PHE A 279 -0.34 18.41 6.99
CA PHE A 279 -0.24 17.64 5.75
C PHE A 279 0.08 18.52 4.53
N CYS A 280 -0.49 19.73 4.46
CA CYS A 280 -0.12 20.69 3.42
C CYS A 280 1.34 21.15 3.57
N GLU A 281 1.82 21.34 4.81
CA GLU A 281 3.22 21.66 5.05
C GLU A 281 4.14 20.48 4.67
N LEU A 282 3.73 19.23 4.91
CA LEU A 282 4.45 18.06 4.40
C LEU A 282 4.56 18.08 2.86
N CYS A 283 3.48 18.40 2.15
CA CYS A 283 3.50 18.53 0.69
C CYS A 283 4.50 19.62 0.24
N ASN A 284 4.46 20.77 0.91
CA ASN A 284 5.34 21.91 0.65
C ASN A 284 6.82 21.56 0.89
N LYS A 285 7.13 20.98 2.05
CA LYS A 285 8.51 20.57 2.40
C LYS A 285 8.98 19.40 1.51
N SER A 286 8.12 18.48 1.14
CA SER A 286 8.45 17.39 0.22
C SER A 286 8.78 17.91 -1.17
N LYS A 287 8.00 18.87 -1.71
CA LYS A 287 8.32 19.57 -2.96
C LYS A 287 9.68 20.25 -2.88
N ALA A 288 9.94 21.01 -1.81
CA ALA A 288 11.22 21.68 -1.58
C ALA A 288 12.39 20.68 -1.46
N ASN A 289 12.14 19.47 -0.97
CA ASN A 289 13.10 18.35 -0.89
C ASN A 289 13.22 17.57 -2.21
N GLY A 290 12.70 18.09 -3.32
CA GLY A 290 12.85 17.53 -4.66
C GLY A 290 11.83 16.42 -5.02
N ALA A 291 10.83 16.17 -4.18
CA ALA A 291 9.77 15.22 -4.54
C ALA A 291 8.91 15.78 -5.68
N LYS A 292 8.60 14.91 -6.65
CA LYS A 292 7.80 15.26 -7.82
C LYS A 292 6.32 14.99 -7.61
N PHE A 293 6.00 13.99 -6.82
CA PHE A 293 4.62 13.59 -6.56
C PHE A 293 4.48 12.93 -5.18
N MET A 294 3.25 12.82 -4.71
CA MET A 294 2.92 12.02 -3.53
C MET A 294 1.79 11.06 -3.88
N THR A 295 1.92 9.82 -3.41
CA THR A 295 0.86 8.83 -3.43
C THR A 295 0.69 8.22 -2.06
N LEU A 296 -0.53 7.93 -1.70
CA LEU A 296 -0.90 7.25 -0.47
C LEU A 296 -2.22 6.50 -0.68
N PHE A 297 -2.61 5.69 0.28
CA PHE A 297 -3.95 5.10 0.30
C PHE A 297 -4.55 5.17 1.71
N THR A 298 -5.88 5.11 1.78
CA THR A 298 -6.61 5.00 3.05
C THR A 298 -7.96 4.32 2.84
N GLY A 299 -8.55 3.82 3.91
CA GLY A 299 -9.90 3.27 3.89
C GLY A 299 -10.93 4.31 3.41
N ALA A 300 -11.93 3.85 2.66
CA ALA A 300 -12.96 4.72 2.11
C ALA A 300 -13.80 5.43 3.20
N ASP A 301 -13.88 4.85 4.38
CA ASP A 301 -14.55 5.37 5.57
C ASP A 301 -13.63 6.22 6.48
N ASN A 302 -12.32 6.24 6.23
CA ASN A 302 -11.38 6.98 7.04
C ASN A 302 -11.52 8.50 6.84
N ARG A 303 -11.77 9.24 7.93
CA ARG A 303 -11.88 10.70 7.90
C ARG A 303 -10.62 11.43 7.42
N ALA A 304 -9.45 10.79 7.48
CA ALA A 304 -8.20 11.35 6.98
C ALA A 304 -8.24 11.69 5.48
N ARG A 305 -9.10 11.02 4.68
CA ARG A 305 -9.31 11.36 3.26
C ARG A 305 -9.69 12.83 3.04
N ASN A 306 -10.41 13.44 3.98
CA ASN A 306 -10.75 14.87 3.91
C ASN A 306 -9.52 15.79 4.03
N ILE A 307 -8.46 15.33 4.70
CA ILE A 307 -7.17 16.03 4.78
C ILE A 307 -6.49 16.00 3.41
N TYR A 308 -6.46 14.82 2.78
CA TYR A 308 -5.81 14.60 1.48
C TYR A 308 -6.53 15.35 0.36
N LEU A 309 -7.85 15.23 0.28
CA LEU A 309 -8.66 15.96 -0.70
C LEU A 309 -8.51 17.49 -0.54
N TYR A 310 -8.48 17.98 0.71
CA TYR A 310 -8.28 19.39 1.00
C TYR A 310 -6.90 19.91 0.53
N ALA A 311 -5.86 19.09 0.63
CA ALA A 311 -4.53 19.42 0.12
C ALA A 311 -4.42 19.33 -1.42
N GLY A 312 -5.50 18.93 -2.11
CA GLY A 312 -5.54 18.84 -3.56
C GLY A 312 -5.21 17.45 -4.12
N LEU A 313 -5.02 16.43 -3.27
CA LEU A 313 -4.90 15.07 -3.75
C LEU A 313 -6.22 14.61 -4.38
N ARG A 314 -6.12 13.80 -5.41
CA ARG A 314 -7.28 13.18 -6.07
C ARG A 314 -7.20 11.67 -5.92
N ILE A 315 -8.37 11.02 -5.90
CA ILE A 315 -8.45 9.57 -5.96
C ILE A 315 -8.00 9.16 -7.36
N ALA A 316 -6.88 8.45 -7.42
CA ALA A 316 -6.31 7.93 -8.66
C ALA A 316 -6.95 6.58 -9.03
N ARG A 317 -7.19 5.73 -8.03
CA ARG A 317 -7.86 4.44 -8.18
C ARG A 317 -8.44 3.94 -6.87
N SER A 318 -9.56 3.23 -6.97
CA SER A 318 -10.14 2.49 -5.84
C SER A 318 -9.72 1.02 -5.88
N PHE A 319 -9.57 0.44 -4.70
CA PHE A 319 -9.21 -0.96 -4.48
C PHE A 319 -10.21 -1.57 -3.50
N VAL A 320 -10.49 -2.85 -3.65
CA VAL A 320 -11.42 -3.57 -2.78
C VAL A 320 -10.70 -4.70 -2.05
N ILE A 321 -10.97 -4.79 -0.77
CA ILE A 321 -10.54 -5.92 0.05
C ILE A 321 -11.48 -7.08 -0.28
N MET A 322 -10.94 -8.14 -0.87
CA MET A 322 -11.70 -9.34 -1.20
C MET A 322 -11.49 -10.40 -0.11
N LYS A 323 -12.57 -11.03 0.32
CA LYS A 323 -12.55 -12.08 1.35
C LYS A 323 -13.37 -13.29 0.90
N LYS A 324 -12.87 -14.50 1.18
CA LYS A 324 -13.58 -15.78 1.04
C LYS A 324 -13.21 -16.70 2.19
N VAL A 325 -14.20 -17.35 2.80
CA VAL A 325 -13.98 -18.47 3.73
C VAL A 325 -13.73 -19.71 2.89
N LEU A 326 -12.72 -20.47 3.23
CA LEU A 326 -12.34 -21.72 2.56
C LEU A 326 -13.01 -22.89 3.30
N ASN A 327 -13.97 -23.52 2.66
CA ASN A 327 -14.69 -24.70 3.19
C ASN A 327 -13.97 -25.99 2.81
#